data_6a77b7c6bbba2f6d4829f545478e19d2
#
_entry.id   6a77b7c6bbba2f6d4829f545478e19d2
#
_cell.length_a   1.000
_cell.length_b   1.000
_cell.length_c   1.000
_cell.angle_alpha   90.00
_cell.angle_beta   90.00
_cell.angle_gamma   90.00
#
_symmetry.space_group_name_H-M   'P 1'
#
loop_
_entity.id
_entity.type
_entity.pdbx_description
1 polymer ?
#
loop_
_entity_poly.entity_id
_entity_poly.type
_entity_poly.pdbx_seq_one_letter_code
_entity_poly.pdbx_strand_id
1 'polypeptide(L)'
;MIGKEEHVIVIESAIDDMNPELYSYLFEKLIKEGALDAYAEPLYMKKNRPANLLSVVCHENRLEALLDIVFRESTTMGVRIREEKRRVLPRDYKKAKTPWVEVRVKICFASEDKKEVLQIAPEYEDCRNISEMSGIPLKQVYSAALQAYEESKKENGR
;
A
#
# COMPACT_ATOMS: atom_id res chain seq x y z
N MET A 1 22.41 4.73 8.10
CA MET A 1 21.13 4.39 8.78
C MET A 1 20.15 3.98 7.71
N ILE A 2 19.51 2.81 7.81
CA ILE A 2 18.59 2.29 6.82
C ILE A 2 17.22 2.97 6.94
N GLY A 3 16.69 3.40 5.79
CA GLY A 3 15.38 4.03 5.68
C GLY A 3 15.35 5.48 6.17
N LYS A 4 14.29 6.18 5.77
CA LYS A 4 13.95 7.54 6.21
C LYS A 4 12.88 7.47 7.30
N GLU A 5 13.06 8.20 8.39
CA GLU A 5 12.03 8.35 9.42
C GLU A 5 11.00 9.39 8.97
N GLU A 6 9.74 9.07 9.17
CA GLU A 6 8.63 10.00 8.97
C GLU A 6 7.58 9.85 10.07
N HIS A 7 6.80 10.91 10.28
CA HIS A 7 5.69 10.92 11.22
C HIS A 7 4.39 10.63 10.48
N VAL A 8 3.56 9.80 11.05
CA VAL A 8 2.23 9.43 10.54
C VAL A 8 1.21 9.46 11.67
N ILE A 9 -0.05 9.59 11.28
CA ILE A 9 -1.19 9.44 12.17
C ILE A 9 -1.80 8.07 11.93
N VAL A 10 -2.17 7.39 13.02
CA VAL A 10 -2.94 6.16 12.99
C VAL A 10 -4.31 6.42 13.61
N ILE A 11 -5.35 6.19 12.81
CA ILE A 11 -6.76 6.23 13.23
C ILE A 11 -7.19 4.80 13.48
N GLU A 12 -7.73 4.51 14.65
CA GLU A 12 -8.23 3.18 15.00
C GLU A 12 -9.65 3.21 15.53
N SER A 13 -10.43 2.22 15.13
CA SER A 13 -11.76 1.97 15.69
C SER A 13 -12.07 0.48 15.76
N ALA A 14 -12.52 0.01 16.92
CA ALA A 14 -13.05 -1.35 17.07
C ALA A 14 -14.56 -1.33 16.81
N ILE A 15 -15.02 -2.12 15.84
CA ILE A 15 -16.38 -2.11 15.30
C ILE A 15 -16.96 -3.53 15.37
N ASP A 16 -18.08 -3.71 16.10
CA ASP A 16 -18.72 -5.01 16.35
C ASP A 16 -20.07 -5.18 15.63
N ASP A 17 -20.50 -4.19 14.85
CA ASP A 17 -21.84 -4.15 14.25
C ASP A 17 -21.85 -3.73 12.77
N MET A 18 -20.68 -3.65 12.13
CA MET A 18 -20.57 -3.29 10.70
C MET A 18 -20.71 -4.52 9.79
N ASN A 19 -21.50 -4.40 8.71
CA ASN A 19 -21.56 -5.43 7.70
C ASN A 19 -20.18 -5.62 7.04
N PRO A 20 -19.61 -6.84 7.05
CA PRO A 20 -18.29 -7.13 6.46
C PRO A 20 -18.14 -6.75 4.97
N GLU A 21 -19.21 -6.76 4.20
CA GLU A 21 -19.18 -6.37 2.78
C GLU A 21 -18.78 -4.90 2.56
N LEU A 22 -19.01 -4.04 3.55
CA LEU A 22 -18.70 -2.62 3.44
C LEU A 22 -17.21 -2.30 3.58
N TYR A 23 -16.41 -3.21 4.16
CA TYR A 23 -14.98 -2.95 4.36
C TYR A 23 -14.20 -2.77 3.06
N SER A 24 -14.50 -3.54 2.02
CA SER A 24 -13.80 -3.40 0.72
C SER A 24 -13.99 -2.01 0.13
N TYR A 25 -15.24 -1.53 0.13
CA TYR A 25 -15.56 -0.18 -0.34
C TYR A 25 -14.89 0.90 0.53
N LEU A 26 -14.94 0.74 1.85
CA LEU A 26 -14.31 1.67 2.79
C LEU A 26 -12.80 1.77 2.56
N PHE A 27 -12.10 0.64 2.40
CA PHE A 27 -10.66 0.64 2.15
C PHE A 27 -10.31 1.33 0.83
N GLU A 28 -11.02 1.03 -0.25
CA GLU A 28 -10.81 1.68 -1.55
C GLU A 28 -10.98 3.20 -1.45
N LYS A 29 -12.03 3.65 -0.75
CA LYS A 29 -12.33 5.07 -0.56
C LYS A 29 -11.26 5.77 0.27
N LEU A 30 -10.81 5.15 1.37
CA LEU A 30 -9.73 5.67 2.22
C LEU A 30 -8.41 5.81 1.47
N ILE A 31 -8.00 4.78 0.71
CA ILE A 31 -6.78 4.83 -0.09
C ILE A 31 -6.87 5.91 -1.18
N LYS A 32 -8.01 6.02 -1.85
CA LYS A 32 -8.25 7.05 -2.88
C LYS A 32 -8.16 8.47 -2.30
N GLU A 33 -8.60 8.68 -1.07
CA GLU A 33 -8.52 9.99 -0.38
C GLU A 33 -7.13 10.27 0.18
N GLY A 34 -6.21 9.31 0.11
CA GLY A 34 -4.81 9.50 0.45
C GLY A 34 -4.38 8.89 1.78
N ALA A 35 -5.11 7.89 2.27
CA ALA A 35 -4.57 7.02 3.29
C ALA A 35 -3.31 6.31 2.76
N LEU A 36 -2.31 6.19 3.61
CA LEU A 36 -1.08 5.47 3.30
C LEU A 36 -1.28 3.96 3.40
N ASP A 37 -2.20 3.56 4.29
CA ASP A 37 -2.65 2.18 4.47
C ASP A 37 -4.02 2.16 5.15
N ALA A 38 -4.82 1.12 4.88
CA ALA A 38 -6.10 0.89 5.52
C ALA A 38 -6.37 -0.61 5.58
N TYR A 39 -6.59 -1.13 6.78
CA TYR A 39 -6.78 -2.57 7.01
C TYR A 39 -7.67 -2.82 8.22
N ALA A 40 -8.13 -4.06 8.38
CA ALA A 40 -8.88 -4.50 9.55
C ALA A 40 -8.32 -5.80 10.10
N GLU A 41 -8.32 -5.90 11.43
CA GLU A 41 -7.88 -7.07 12.17
C GLU A 41 -9.02 -7.61 13.04
N PRO A 42 -9.27 -8.94 13.05
CA PRO A 42 -10.30 -9.51 13.89
C PRO A 42 -9.92 -9.43 15.38
N LEU A 43 -10.89 -9.11 16.20
CA LEU A 43 -10.73 -9.07 17.66
C LEU A 43 -12.02 -9.44 18.38
N TYR A 44 -11.96 -9.63 19.70
CA TYR A 44 -13.12 -9.71 20.56
C TYR A 44 -13.22 -8.47 21.45
N MET A 45 -14.38 -7.83 21.43
CA MET A 45 -14.71 -6.70 22.29
C MET A 45 -15.36 -7.14 23.61
N LYS A 46 -15.67 -6.15 24.47
CA LYS A 46 -16.49 -6.37 25.68
C LYS A 46 -17.74 -7.18 25.35
N LYS A 47 -18.25 -7.95 26.35
CA LYS A 47 -19.38 -8.86 26.18
C LYS A 47 -19.11 -10.00 25.18
N ASN A 48 -17.84 -10.33 24.93
CA ASN A 48 -17.39 -11.40 24.03
C ASN A 48 -17.94 -11.26 22.60
N ARG A 49 -18.03 -10.05 22.06
CA ARG A 49 -18.53 -9.79 20.72
C ARG A 49 -17.38 -9.87 19.70
N PRO A 50 -17.50 -10.71 18.65
CA PRO A 50 -16.61 -10.65 17.51
C PRO A 50 -16.66 -9.26 16.87
N ALA A 51 -15.52 -8.73 16.49
CA ALA A 51 -15.39 -7.38 15.93
C ALA A 51 -14.18 -7.29 15.01
N ASN A 52 -14.04 -6.16 14.33
CA ASN A 52 -12.85 -5.81 13.59
C ASN A 52 -12.26 -4.50 14.13
N LEU A 53 -10.95 -4.46 14.29
CA LEU A 53 -10.20 -3.23 14.50
C LEU A 53 -9.87 -2.63 13.12
N LEU A 54 -10.58 -1.59 12.75
CA LEU A 54 -10.23 -0.76 11.60
C LEU A 54 -9.00 0.08 11.96
N SER A 55 -7.96 0.04 11.12
CA SER A 55 -6.77 0.87 11.23
C SER A 55 -6.53 1.63 9.93
N VAL A 56 -6.31 2.93 10.01
CA VAL A 56 -6.02 3.80 8.88
C VAL A 56 -4.76 4.60 9.20
N VAL A 57 -3.77 4.51 8.31
CA VAL A 57 -2.50 5.25 8.44
C VAL A 57 -2.48 6.41 7.45
N CYS A 58 -2.15 7.60 7.90
CA CYS A 58 -2.13 8.77 7.03
C CYS A 58 -1.09 9.82 7.45
N HIS A 59 -0.87 10.80 6.58
CA HIS A 59 -0.21 12.04 6.97
C HIS A 59 -1.21 12.99 7.66
N GLU A 60 -0.73 13.85 8.55
CA GLU A 60 -1.54 14.78 9.33
C GLU A 60 -2.48 15.64 8.46
N ASN A 61 -2.01 16.09 7.30
CA ASN A 61 -2.81 16.91 6.37
C ASN A 61 -3.99 16.15 5.71
N ARG A 62 -4.13 14.84 5.93
CA ARG A 62 -5.25 14.01 5.45
C ARG A 62 -6.19 13.58 6.57
N LEU A 63 -5.84 13.85 7.82
CA LEU A 63 -6.56 13.36 8.99
C LEU A 63 -8.06 13.67 8.93
N GLU A 64 -8.43 14.93 8.77
CA GLU A 64 -9.84 15.35 8.82
C GLU A 64 -10.68 14.74 7.69
N ALA A 65 -10.13 14.69 6.47
CA ALA A 65 -10.83 14.10 5.34
C ALA A 65 -11.06 12.59 5.52
N LEU A 66 -10.08 11.88 6.09
CA LEU A 66 -10.20 10.45 6.36
C LEU A 66 -11.12 10.16 7.56
N LEU A 67 -11.14 11.02 8.57
CA LEU A 67 -12.10 10.95 9.69
C LEU A 67 -13.54 11.08 9.19
N ASP A 68 -13.81 12.03 8.28
CA ASP A 68 -15.14 12.21 7.69
C ASP A 68 -15.59 10.93 6.96
N ILE A 69 -14.70 10.29 6.21
CA ILE A 69 -14.98 9.01 5.55
C ILE A 69 -15.26 7.90 6.58
N VAL A 70 -14.41 7.75 7.58
CA VAL A 70 -14.58 6.70 8.61
C VAL A 70 -15.92 6.84 9.29
N PHE A 71 -16.32 8.04 9.70
CA PHE A 71 -17.60 8.27 10.37
C PHE A 71 -18.82 8.12 9.47
N ARG A 72 -18.72 8.40 8.17
CA ARG A 72 -19.85 8.27 7.24
C ARG A 72 -20.04 6.86 6.70
N GLU A 73 -18.95 6.13 6.52
CA GLU A 73 -18.97 4.83 5.83
C GLU A 73 -18.84 3.64 6.79
N SER A 74 -18.73 3.89 8.09
CA SER A 74 -18.73 2.83 9.09
C SER A 74 -19.81 3.08 10.17
N THR A 75 -20.01 2.10 11.03
CA THR A 75 -20.94 2.20 12.16
C THR A 75 -20.29 2.75 13.44
N THR A 76 -19.02 3.13 13.37
CA THR A 76 -18.29 3.58 14.55
C THR A 76 -18.83 4.91 15.09
N MET A 77 -18.90 5.01 16.41
CA MET A 77 -19.25 6.25 17.12
C MET A 77 -18.01 7.00 17.65
N GLY A 78 -16.82 6.43 17.46
CA GLY A 78 -15.59 7.06 17.94
C GLY A 78 -14.34 6.35 17.49
N VAL A 79 -13.26 7.11 17.38
CA VAL A 79 -11.95 6.65 16.97
C VAL A 79 -10.88 7.01 17.99
N ARG A 80 -9.79 6.28 18.00
CA ARG A 80 -8.53 6.66 18.66
C ARG A 80 -7.58 7.19 17.61
N ILE A 81 -6.86 8.25 17.95
CA ILE A 81 -5.88 8.88 17.06
C ILE A 81 -4.54 8.85 17.80
N ARG A 82 -3.50 8.35 17.11
CA ARG A 82 -2.14 8.29 17.63
C ARG A 82 -1.16 8.85 16.60
N GLU A 83 -0.16 9.56 17.09
CA GLU A 83 1.02 9.90 16.31
C GLU A 83 2.04 8.76 16.42
N GLU A 84 2.55 8.31 15.29
CA GLU A 84 3.55 7.27 15.23
C GLU A 84 4.73 7.66 14.34
N LYS A 85 5.89 7.09 14.65
CA LYS A 85 7.06 7.15 13.79
C LYS A 85 7.16 5.87 13.00
N ARG A 86 7.34 5.98 11.69
CA ARG A 86 7.68 4.83 10.85
C ARG A 86 8.97 5.07 10.09
N ARG A 87 9.59 3.99 9.63
CA ARG A 87 10.72 4.07 8.70
C ARG A 87 10.33 3.46 7.37
N VAL A 88 10.59 4.20 6.29
CA VAL A 88 10.32 3.76 4.93
C VAL A 88 11.61 3.80 4.11
N LEU A 89 11.77 2.86 3.21
CA LEU A 89 12.88 2.88 2.28
C LEU A 89 12.64 3.96 1.21
N PRO A 90 13.62 4.81 0.90
CA PRO A 90 13.56 5.65 -0.27
C PRO A 90 13.34 4.81 -1.52
N ARG A 91 12.51 5.29 -2.45
CA ARG A 91 12.12 4.51 -3.62
C ARG A 91 12.08 5.36 -4.88
N ASP A 92 12.42 4.71 -6.00
CA ASP A 92 12.24 5.21 -7.34
C ASP A 92 11.48 4.21 -8.20
N TYR A 93 11.03 4.66 -9.35
CA TYR A 93 10.38 3.83 -10.36
C TYR A 93 11.16 3.91 -11.66
N LYS A 94 11.41 2.74 -12.27
CA LYS A 94 11.93 2.64 -13.62
C LYS A 94 10.96 1.83 -14.47
N LYS A 95 10.92 2.11 -15.76
CA LYS A 95 10.14 1.35 -16.71
C LYS A 95 10.99 0.20 -17.26
N ALA A 96 10.44 -1.01 -17.23
CA ALA A 96 11.00 -2.19 -17.87
C ALA A 96 10.15 -2.56 -19.08
N LYS A 97 10.79 -2.75 -20.25
CA LYS A 97 10.12 -3.16 -21.48
C LYS A 97 9.90 -4.66 -21.48
N THR A 98 8.70 -5.10 -21.19
CA THR A 98 8.31 -6.50 -21.35
C THR A 98 7.91 -6.80 -22.81
N PRO A 99 7.76 -8.07 -23.22
CA PRO A 99 7.27 -8.41 -24.57
C PRO A 99 5.89 -7.84 -24.91
N TRP A 100 5.12 -7.40 -23.90
CA TRP A 100 3.74 -6.93 -24.08
C TRP A 100 3.65 -5.42 -24.00
N VAL A 101 4.09 -4.85 -22.89
CA VAL A 101 4.09 -3.39 -22.65
C VAL A 101 5.14 -3.03 -21.60
N GLU A 102 5.34 -1.74 -21.35
CA GLU A 102 6.18 -1.25 -20.27
C GLU A 102 5.51 -1.48 -18.91
N VAL A 103 6.28 -2.00 -17.94
CA VAL A 103 5.90 -2.20 -16.54
C VAL A 103 6.76 -1.29 -15.67
N ARG A 104 6.16 -0.58 -14.76
CA ARG A 104 6.89 0.14 -13.73
C ARG A 104 7.50 -0.85 -12.75
N VAL A 105 8.77 -0.65 -12.45
CA VAL A 105 9.51 -1.43 -11.46
C VAL A 105 9.93 -0.50 -10.34
N LYS A 106 9.46 -0.79 -9.14
CA LYS A 106 9.81 -0.08 -7.93
C LYS A 106 11.16 -0.55 -7.43
N ILE A 107 12.04 0.39 -7.11
CA ILE A 107 13.37 0.16 -6.60
C ILE A 107 13.46 0.83 -5.25
N CYS A 108 13.75 0.06 -4.20
CA CYS A 108 13.91 0.56 -2.85
C CYS A 108 15.39 0.57 -2.46
N PHE A 109 15.81 1.66 -1.86
CA PHE A 109 17.21 1.91 -1.49
C PHE A 109 17.39 1.93 0.03
N ALA A 110 18.61 1.60 0.48
CA ALA A 110 18.95 1.63 1.90
C ALA A 110 18.84 3.05 2.48
N SER A 111 19.18 4.07 1.70
CA SER A 111 19.25 5.47 2.13
C SER A 111 18.94 6.44 0.98
N GLU A 112 18.77 7.72 1.30
CA GLU A 112 18.43 8.78 0.34
C GLU A 112 19.52 9.01 -0.72
N ASP A 113 20.77 8.61 -0.47
CA ASP A 113 21.86 8.70 -1.44
C ASP A 113 21.75 7.66 -2.57
N LYS A 114 20.80 6.71 -2.47
CA LYS A 114 20.42 5.71 -3.49
C LYS A 114 21.58 4.83 -4.00
N LYS A 115 22.63 4.66 -3.19
CA LYS A 115 23.79 3.85 -3.57
C LYS A 115 23.54 2.35 -3.47
N GLU A 116 22.81 1.94 -2.44
CA GLU A 116 22.52 0.54 -2.15
C GLU A 116 21.06 0.21 -2.44
N VAL A 117 20.83 -0.70 -3.38
CA VAL A 117 19.51 -1.24 -3.70
C VAL A 117 19.21 -2.41 -2.77
N LEU A 118 18.12 -2.33 -2.02
CA LEU A 118 17.70 -3.40 -1.12
C LEU A 118 16.58 -4.26 -1.71
N GLN A 119 15.67 -3.67 -2.48
CA GLN A 119 14.53 -4.39 -3.04
C GLN A 119 14.18 -3.87 -4.45
N ILE A 120 13.71 -4.79 -5.27
CA ILE A 120 13.19 -4.51 -6.61
C ILE A 120 11.89 -5.27 -6.76
N ALA A 121 10.83 -4.59 -7.17
CA ALA A 121 9.52 -5.22 -7.38
C ALA A 121 8.77 -4.54 -8.54
N PRO A 122 8.22 -5.31 -9.48
CA PRO A 122 7.26 -4.79 -10.45
C PRO A 122 6.02 -4.24 -9.77
N GLU A 123 5.42 -3.20 -10.33
CA GLU A 123 4.14 -2.68 -9.84
C GLU A 123 3.01 -3.66 -10.13
N TYR A 124 2.29 -4.01 -9.07
CA TYR A 124 1.22 -5.01 -9.12
C TYR A 124 0.13 -4.65 -10.15
N GLU A 125 -0.36 -3.40 -10.11
CA GLU A 125 -1.46 -2.98 -11.00
C GLU A 125 -1.05 -3.02 -12.47
N ASP A 126 0.18 -2.66 -12.81
CA ASP A 126 0.69 -2.77 -14.18
C ASP A 126 0.70 -4.24 -14.64
N CYS A 127 1.23 -5.12 -13.80
CA CYS A 127 1.29 -6.56 -14.09
C CYS A 127 -0.10 -7.20 -14.17
N ARG A 128 -1.00 -6.83 -13.26
CA ARG A 128 -2.39 -7.29 -13.26
C ARG A 128 -3.12 -6.89 -14.54
N ASN A 129 -3.06 -5.63 -14.93
CA ASN A 129 -3.68 -5.13 -16.15
C ASN A 129 -3.20 -5.90 -17.39
N ILE A 130 -1.88 -6.16 -17.49
CA ILE A 130 -1.32 -6.97 -18.59
C ILE A 130 -1.90 -8.40 -18.55
N SER A 131 -1.91 -9.02 -17.38
CA SER A 131 -2.43 -10.37 -17.19
C SER A 131 -3.91 -10.48 -17.62
N GLU A 132 -4.74 -9.53 -17.20
CA GLU A 132 -6.18 -9.49 -17.54
C GLU A 132 -6.41 -9.25 -19.04
N MET A 133 -5.65 -8.35 -19.65
CA MET A 133 -5.80 -8.01 -21.09
C MET A 133 -5.25 -9.10 -22.02
N SER A 134 -4.17 -9.78 -21.62
CA SER A 134 -3.45 -10.73 -22.49
C SER A 134 -3.74 -12.21 -22.19
N GLY A 135 -4.42 -12.51 -21.08
CA GLY A 135 -4.63 -13.88 -20.60
C GLY A 135 -3.36 -14.58 -20.11
N ILE A 136 -2.24 -13.86 -19.99
CA ILE A 136 -0.97 -14.40 -19.53
C ILE A 136 -1.00 -14.51 -17.99
N PRO A 137 -0.55 -15.63 -17.40
CA PRO A 137 -0.51 -15.76 -15.95
C PRO A 137 0.31 -14.64 -15.28
N LEU A 138 -0.26 -14.00 -14.26
CA LEU A 138 0.34 -12.88 -13.55
C LEU A 138 1.80 -13.13 -13.12
N LYS A 139 2.11 -14.34 -12.66
CA LYS A 139 3.49 -14.72 -12.28
C LYS A 139 4.48 -14.65 -13.44
N GLN A 140 4.02 -14.90 -14.68
CA GLN A 140 4.89 -14.80 -15.87
C GLN A 140 5.15 -13.34 -16.22
N VAL A 141 4.14 -12.47 -16.09
CA VAL A 141 4.29 -11.03 -16.28
C VAL A 141 5.30 -10.46 -15.27
N TYR A 142 5.20 -10.85 -14.00
CA TYR A 142 6.15 -10.48 -12.96
C TYR A 142 7.58 -10.89 -13.28
N SER A 143 7.78 -12.16 -13.69
CA SER A 143 9.11 -12.67 -14.06
C SER A 143 9.70 -11.92 -15.24
N ALA A 144 8.89 -11.66 -16.28
CA ALA A 144 9.33 -10.92 -17.45
C ALA A 144 9.72 -9.46 -17.13
N ALA A 145 8.95 -8.81 -16.25
CA ALA A 145 9.26 -7.44 -15.82
C ALA A 145 10.59 -7.37 -15.04
N LEU A 146 10.85 -8.33 -14.14
CA LEU A 146 12.11 -8.41 -13.41
C LEU A 146 13.29 -8.68 -14.34
N GLN A 147 13.14 -9.64 -15.27
CA GLN A 147 14.18 -9.97 -16.26
C GLN A 147 14.50 -8.75 -17.12
N ALA A 148 13.49 -8.07 -17.68
CA ALA A 148 13.69 -6.89 -18.50
C ALA A 148 14.39 -5.74 -17.75
N TYR A 149 14.08 -5.58 -16.47
CA TYR A 149 14.79 -4.61 -15.62
C TYR A 149 16.27 -4.97 -15.44
N GLU A 150 16.59 -6.22 -15.15
CA GLU A 150 17.98 -6.69 -14.97
C GLU A 150 18.80 -6.56 -16.27
N GLU A 151 18.19 -6.85 -17.42
CA GLU A 151 18.83 -6.67 -18.74
C GLU A 151 19.14 -5.19 -18.99
N SER A 152 18.18 -4.29 -18.76
CA SER A 152 18.37 -2.85 -18.91
C SER A 152 19.48 -2.28 -18.01
N LYS A 153 19.67 -2.87 -16.84
CA LYS A 153 20.74 -2.49 -15.90
C LYS A 153 22.13 -2.86 -16.43
N LYS A 154 22.26 -4.02 -17.10
CA LYS A 154 23.51 -4.47 -17.71
C LYS A 154 23.90 -3.61 -18.92
N GLU A 155 22.94 -3.14 -19.70
CA GLU A 155 23.18 -2.27 -20.85
C GLU A 155 23.64 -0.86 -20.42
N ASN A 156 23.06 -0.30 -19.35
CA ASN A 156 23.40 1.03 -18.82
C ASN A 156 24.65 1.05 -17.92
N GLY A 157 25.22 -0.10 -17.58
CA GLY A 157 26.43 -0.22 -16.77
C GLY A 157 27.70 -0.49 -17.58
N ARG A 158 27.58 -0.48 -18.92
CA ARG A 158 28.69 -0.47 -19.88
C ARG A 158 28.91 0.94 -20.43
#